data_20759d423f3228862f6b71ffe00b7b21
#
_entry.id   20759d423f3228862f6b71ffe00b7b21
#
_cell.length_a   1.000
_cell.length_b   1.000
_cell.length_c   1.000
_cell.angle_alpha   90.00
_cell.angle_beta   90.00
_cell.angle_gamma   90.00
#
_symmetry.space_group_name_H-M   'P 1'
#
loop_
_entity.id
_entity.type
_entity.pdbx_description
1 polymer ?
#
loop_
_entity_poly.entity_id
_entity_poly.type
_entity_poly.pdbx_seq_one_letter_code
_entity_poly.pdbx_strand_id
1 'polypeptide(L)'
;LMSEGRKPRLTLVNYPTGFILKPQVEDFRALPEAEHLVMSMADAAGISTVPHALVMGGENLAYITRRIDRVFGKDNVEMLAMEDFCQLDLRLTQDKYRGSYERCAKVIERYSSRSGLDLSELFYRLIFCFITGNSDMHLKNFSLIETAERSGKYVLSPAYDLLPVNVIMPEDVEQTALALNGKKQNIRRRDFLVFADECGITRQSAEKMMRKLVSLKPKFLTMCGESLLPGDMKSRFAGLIEERCGTLEN
;
A
#
# COMPACT_ATOMS: atom_id res chain seq x y z
N LEU A 1 -5.63 -22.02 -7.93
CA LEU A 1 -4.58 -22.69 -8.72
C LEU A 1 -4.61 -24.18 -8.40
N MET A 2 -5.10 -25.00 -9.29
CA MET A 2 -5.03 -26.47 -9.20
C MET A 2 -4.04 -26.95 -10.24
N SER A 3 -3.02 -27.69 -9.84
CA SER A 3 -2.07 -28.37 -10.74
C SER A 3 -2.25 -29.88 -10.60
N GLU A 4 -2.79 -30.53 -11.59
CA GLU A 4 -2.78 -31.98 -11.74
C GLU A 4 -1.76 -32.36 -12.83
N GLY A 5 -0.47 -32.28 -12.56
CA GLY A 5 0.58 -32.74 -13.50
C GLY A 5 0.55 -32.17 -14.93
N ARG A 6 -0.27 -31.15 -15.20
CA ARG A 6 -0.43 -30.42 -16.48
C ARG A 6 -0.19 -28.94 -16.24
N LYS A 7 0.07 -28.19 -17.32
CA LYS A 7 0.33 -26.75 -17.25
C LYS A 7 -0.66 -26.05 -16.30
N PRO A 8 -0.20 -25.21 -15.36
CA PRO A 8 -1.07 -24.49 -14.45
C PRO A 8 -2.13 -23.72 -15.23
N ARG A 9 -3.40 -23.87 -14.87
CA ARG A 9 -4.50 -23.11 -15.47
C ARG A 9 -5.33 -22.45 -14.38
N LEU A 10 -5.82 -21.27 -14.65
CA LEU A 10 -6.82 -20.62 -13.84
C LEU A 10 -8.17 -21.28 -14.12
N THR A 11 -8.80 -21.83 -13.09
CA THR A 11 -10.14 -22.40 -13.21
C THR A 11 -11.05 -21.66 -12.24
N LEU A 12 -12.11 -21.05 -12.76
CA LEU A 12 -13.21 -20.53 -11.94
C LEU A 12 -14.03 -21.74 -11.48
N VAL A 13 -14.01 -21.99 -10.18
CA VAL A 13 -14.90 -22.95 -9.51
C VAL A 13 -15.86 -22.16 -8.63
N ASN A 14 -17.04 -22.69 -8.36
CA ASN A 14 -18.03 -22.14 -7.40
C ASN A 14 -17.50 -22.23 -5.96
N TYR A 15 -16.33 -21.64 -5.71
CA TYR A 15 -15.62 -21.63 -4.44
C TYR A 15 -15.16 -20.19 -4.12
N PRO A 16 -15.19 -19.76 -2.86
CA PRO A 16 -14.71 -18.45 -2.49
C PRO A 16 -13.28 -18.23 -3.00
N THR A 17 -13.09 -17.27 -3.90
CA THR A 17 -11.77 -17.00 -4.48
C THR A 17 -10.83 -16.50 -3.39
N GLY A 18 -9.68 -17.17 -3.24
CA GLY A 18 -8.66 -16.80 -2.24
C GLY A 18 -7.63 -15.81 -2.74
N PHE A 19 -7.67 -15.47 -4.04
CA PHE A 19 -6.67 -14.64 -4.68
C PHE A 19 -7.32 -13.61 -5.61
N ILE A 20 -6.62 -12.49 -5.78
CA ILE A 20 -6.90 -11.48 -6.80
C ILE A 20 -5.76 -11.52 -7.80
N LEU A 21 -6.06 -11.63 -9.07
CA LEU A 21 -5.11 -11.59 -10.18
C LEU A 21 -5.28 -10.28 -10.93
N LYS A 22 -4.19 -9.54 -11.08
CA LYS A 22 -4.12 -8.31 -11.85
C LYS A 22 -3.19 -8.54 -13.06
N PRO A 23 -3.72 -8.80 -14.26
CA PRO A 23 -2.92 -8.97 -15.48
C PRO A 23 -2.33 -7.64 -15.93
N GLN A 24 -1.32 -7.70 -16.80
CA GLN A 24 -0.84 -6.54 -17.53
C GLN A 24 -1.99 -5.91 -18.34
N VAL A 25 -2.10 -4.59 -18.29
CA VAL A 25 -3.04 -3.79 -19.09
C VAL A 25 -2.27 -2.95 -20.10
N GLU A 26 -2.90 -2.60 -21.23
CA GLU A 26 -2.23 -1.89 -22.32
C GLU A 26 -1.89 -0.44 -21.95
N ASP A 27 -2.75 0.21 -21.14
CA ASP A 27 -2.60 1.64 -20.77
C ASP A 27 -1.38 1.91 -19.89
N PHE A 28 -0.91 0.93 -19.11
CA PHE A 28 0.17 1.14 -18.14
C PHE A 28 1.25 0.06 -18.29
N ARG A 29 2.42 0.47 -18.77
CA ARG A 29 3.57 -0.41 -18.99
C ARG A 29 4.12 -0.97 -17.68
N ALA A 30 4.36 -2.28 -17.64
CA ALA A 30 4.98 -3.00 -16.51
C ALA A 30 4.26 -2.78 -15.15
N LEU A 31 2.92 -2.66 -15.18
CA LEU A 31 2.12 -2.41 -13.99
C LEU A 31 2.25 -3.54 -12.94
N PRO A 32 2.19 -4.85 -13.30
CA PRO A 32 2.39 -5.95 -12.36
C PRO A 32 3.77 -5.93 -11.69
N GLU A 33 4.82 -5.66 -12.46
CA GLU A 33 6.20 -5.59 -11.96
C GLU A 33 6.38 -4.40 -11.01
N ALA A 34 5.74 -3.27 -11.34
CA ALA A 34 5.78 -2.07 -10.52
C ALA A 34 5.09 -2.26 -9.16
N GLU A 35 3.89 -2.86 -9.16
CA GLU A 35 3.17 -3.19 -7.92
C GLU A 35 3.98 -4.19 -7.07
N HIS A 36 4.47 -5.26 -7.68
CA HIS A 36 5.27 -6.26 -6.98
C HIS A 36 6.53 -5.67 -6.35
N LEU A 37 7.23 -4.78 -7.06
CA LEU A 37 8.43 -4.13 -6.54
C LEU A 37 8.13 -3.27 -5.31
N VAL A 38 7.10 -2.40 -5.37
CA VAL A 38 6.77 -1.52 -4.24
C VAL A 38 6.23 -2.31 -3.06
N MET A 39 5.43 -3.34 -3.29
CA MET A 39 4.99 -4.26 -2.24
C MET A 39 6.18 -4.97 -1.56
N SER A 40 7.17 -5.44 -2.35
CA SER A 40 8.40 -6.03 -1.82
C SER A 40 9.27 -5.02 -1.06
N MET A 41 9.32 -3.76 -1.50
CA MET A 41 9.98 -2.68 -0.77
C MET A 41 9.27 -2.39 0.57
N ALA A 42 7.94 -2.47 0.62
CA ALA A 42 7.16 -2.33 1.85
C ALA A 42 7.49 -3.45 2.86
N ASP A 43 7.56 -4.71 2.40
CA ASP A 43 8.02 -5.83 3.23
C ASP A 43 9.43 -5.57 3.78
N ALA A 44 10.34 -5.11 2.92
CA ALA A 44 11.72 -4.79 3.28
C ALA A 44 11.83 -3.64 4.29
N ALA A 45 10.82 -2.74 4.31
CA ALA A 45 10.69 -1.64 5.28
C ALA A 45 10.07 -2.11 6.60
N GLY A 46 9.52 -3.32 6.67
CA GLY A 46 8.83 -3.86 7.83
C GLY A 46 7.37 -3.40 7.94
N ILE A 47 6.78 -2.97 6.84
CA ILE A 47 5.33 -2.74 6.73
C ILE A 47 4.67 -4.11 6.53
N SER A 48 3.61 -4.39 7.29
CA SER A 48 2.84 -5.61 7.08
C SER A 48 2.10 -5.52 5.75
N THR A 49 2.36 -6.44 4.82
CA THR A 49 1.72 -6.50 3.50
C THR A 49 0.88 -7.76 3.33
N VAL A 50 -0.03 -7.73 2.37
CA VAL A 50 -0.72 -8.95 1.92
C VAL A 50 0.27 -9.86 1.18
N PRO A 51 0.19 -11.20 1.29
CA PRO A 51 1.01 -12.09 0.48
C PRO A 51 0.80 -11.85 -1.02
N HIS A 52 1.88 -11.67 -1.75
CA HIS A 52 1.85 -11.30 -3.16
C HIS A 52 2.99 -11.96 -3.95
N ALA A 53 2.83 -12.04 -5.26
CA ALA A 53 3.84 -12.58 -6.18
C ALA A 53 3.60 -12.12 -7.62
N LEU A 54 4.60 -12.30 -8.47
CA LEU A 54 4.43 -12.29 -9.92
C LEU A 54 4.22 -13.71 -10.43
N VAL A 55 3.32 -13.86 -11.39
CA VAL A 55 3.05 -15.12 -12.08
C VAL A 55 2.99 -14.88 -13.58
N MET A 56 3.26 -15.92 -14.38
CA MET A 56 3.06 -15.83 -15.83
C MET A 56 1.56 -15.87 -16.14
N GLY A 57 1.07 -14.84 -16.79
CA GLY A 57 -0.28 -14.71 -17.31
C GLY A 57 -0.31 -14.77 -18.84
N GLY A 58 -0.06 -15.94 -19.44
CA GLY A 58 0.18 -16.07 -20.86
C GLY A 58 1.62 -15.66 -21.22
N GLU A 59 1.79 -14.70 -22.12
CA GLU A 59 3.09 -14.15 -22.51
C GLU A 59 3.60 -13.03 -21.59
N ASN A 60 2.71 -12.43 -20.80
CA ASN A 60 3.01 -11.33 -19.91
C ASN A 60 3.01 -11.78 -18.44
N LEU A 61 3.63 -10.97 -17.58
CA LEU A 61 3.52 -11.11 -16.14
C LEU A 61 2.14 -10.61 -15.65
N ALA A 62 1.67 -11.21 -14.57
CA ALA A 62 0.52 -10.76 -13.82
C ALA A 62 0.88 -10.70 -12.33
N TYR A 63 0.39 -9.70 -11.63
CA TYR A 63 0.49 -9.63 -10.19
C TYR A 63 -0.62 -10.45 -9.56
N ILE A 64 -0.28 -11.27 -8.57
CA ILE A 64 -1.25 -12.04 -7.79
C ILE A 64 -1.11 -11.70 -6.32
N THR A 65 -2.23 -11.50 -5.66
CA THR A 65 -2.26 -11.25 -4.21
C THR A 65 -3.32 -12.12 -3.53
N ARG A 66 -3.03 -12.52 -2.29
CA ARG A 66 -3.95 -13.29 -1.47
C ARG A 66 -5.02 -12.38 -0.86
N ARG A 67 -6.27 -12.82 -0.87
CA ARG A 67 -7.34 -12.20 -0.11
C ARG A 67 -7.16 -12.51 1.36
N ILE A 68 -6.97 -11.48 2.16
CA ILE A 68 -6.76 -11.61 3.61
C ILE A 68 -8.06 -11.71 4.40
N ASP A 69 -9.17 -11.33 3.78
CA ASP A 69 -10.52 -11.46 4.33
C ASP A 69 -11.10 -12.88 4.19
N ARG A 70 -10.27 -13.84 3.73
CA ARG A 70 -10.61 -15.26 3.59
C ARG A 70 -9.59 -16.11 4.31
N VAL A 71 -10.02 -16.82 5.36
CA VAL A 71 -9.21 -17.77 6.11
C VAL A 71 -9.62 -19.18 5.70
N PHE A 72 -8.75 -19.86 4.99
CA PHE A 72 -9.01 -21.22 4.50
C PHE A 72 -8.66 -22.24 5.58
N GLY A 73 -9.66 -22.88 6.16
CA GLY A 73 -9.55 -24.06 6.99
C GLY A 73 -9.54 -25.36 6.15
N LYS A 74 -9.54 -26.52 6.84
CA LYS A 74 -9.58 -27.82 6.16
C LYS A 74 -10.86 -28.04 5.38
N ASP A 75 -12.01 -27.72 5.96
CA ASP A 75 -13.33 -28.03 5.44
C ASP A 75 -14.22 -26.79 5.27
N ASN A 76 -13.74 -25.62 5.67
CA ASN A 76 -14.49 -24.37 5.65
C ASN A 76 -13.62 -23.20 5.21
N VAL A 77 -14.27 -22.10 4.82
CA VAL A 77 -13.66 -20.79 4.59
C VAL A 77 -14.34 -19.79 5.51
N GLU A 78 -13.60 -19.28 6.47
CA GLU A 78 -14.07 -18.19 7.32
C GLU A 78 -13.93 -16.86 6.58
N MET A 79 -14.91 -15.99 6.76
CA MET A 79 -14.94 -14.66 6.16
C MET A 79 -14.79 -13.61 7.25
N LEU A 80 -13.64 -12.91 7.26
CA LEU A 80 -13.42 -11.79 8.15
C LEU A 80 -14.12 -10.54 7.62
N ALA A 81 -14.81 -9.84 8.49
CA ALA A 81 -15.37 -8.53 8.12
C ALA A 81 -14.23 -7.55 7.81
N MET A 82 -14.32 -6.91 6.65
CA MET A 82 -13.32 -5.95 6.18
C MET A 82 -14.03 -4.82 5.44
N GLU A 83 -13.78 -3.58 5.89
CA GLU A 83 -14.33 -2.39 5.27
C GLU A 83 -13.26 -1.35 5.00
N ASP A 84 -13.30 -0.74 3.81
CA ASP A 84 -12.38 0.33 3.45
C ASP A 84 -12.77 1.66 4.12
N PHE A 85 -11.81 2.58 4.20
CA PHE A 85 -12.03 3.88 4.86
C PHE A 85 -13.04 4.76 4.13
N CYS A 86 -13.30 4.52 2.84
CA CYS A 86 -14.37 5.20 2.13
C CYS A 86 -15.75 4.80 2.69
N GLN A 87 -15.94 3.49 2.97
CA GLN A 87 -17.14 2.95 3.60
C GLN A 87 -17.27 3.43 5.06
N LEU A 88 -16.19 3.31 5.84
CA LEU A 88 -16.17 3.71 7.26
C LEU A 88 -16.35 5.23 7.46
N ASP A 89 -15.95 6.05 6.49
CA ASP A 89 -16.19 7.50 6.45
C ASP A 89 -17.53 7.87 5.79
N LEU A 90 -18.41 6.88 5.53
CA LEU A 90 -19.75 7.01 4.94
C LEU A 90 -19.72 7.74 3.59
N ARG A 91 -18.75 7.41 2.75
CA ARG A 91 -18.56 8.00 1.42
C ARG A 91 -18.84 6.98 0.30
N LEU A 92 -19.29 7.49 -0.82
CA LEU A 92 -19.45 6.70 -2.03
C LEU A 92 -18.09 6.50 -2.72
N THR A 93 -17.98 5.46 -3.55
CA THR A 93 -16.75 5.14 -4.29
C THR A 93 -16.22 6.32 -5.13
N GLN A 94 -17.11 7.13 -5.69
CA GLN A 94 -16.75 8.35 -6.45
C GLN A 94 -16.04 9.41 -5.62
N ASP A 95 -16.19 9.36 -4.29
CA ASP A 95 -15.59 10.32 -3.36
C ASP A 95 -14.27 9.80 -2.75
N LYS A 96 -13.72 8.69 -3.26
CA LYS A 96 -12.52 8.05 -2.70
C LYS A 96 -11.29 8.97 -2.59
N TYR A 97 -11.20 10.01 -3.42
CA TYR A 97 -10.14 11.03 -3.41
C TYR A 97 -10.49 12.29 -2.59
N ARG A 98 -11.71 12.36 -2.03
CA ARG A 98 -12.14 13.49 -1.21
C ARG A 98 -11.86 13.20 0.25
N GLY A 99 -10.95 13.93 0.85
CA GLY A 99 -10.60 13.76 2.26
C GLY A 99 -9.17 14.15 2.56
N SER A 100 -8.72 13.72 3.72
CA SER A 100 -7.34 13.92 4.16
C SER A 100 -6.87 12.73 4.99
N TYR A 101 -5.57 12.61 5.20
CA TYR A 101 -5.02 11.54 6.03
C TYR A 101 -5.35 11.75 7.52
N GLU A 102 -5.60 12.99 7.93
CA GLU A 102 -6.12 13.31 9.26
C GLU A 102 -7.52 12.69 9.48
N ARG A 103 -8.35 12.62 8.41
CA ARG A 103 -9.62 11.88 8.48
C ARG A 103 -9.41 10.38 8.54
N CYS A 104 -8.40 9.85 7.85
CA CYS A 104 -8.01 8.44 7.98
C CYS A 104 -7.61 8.11 9.42
N ALA A 105 -6.86 9.00 10.07
CA ALA A 105 -6.50 8.85 11.48
C ALA A 105 -7.74 8.80 12.37
N LYS A 106 -8.73 9.67 12.16
CA LYS A 106 -10.01 9.65 12.90
C LYS A 106 -10.82 8.37 12.71
N VAL A 107 -10.78 7.76 11.51
CA VAL A 107 -11.40 6.45 11.28
C VAL A 107 -10.72 5.39 12.14
N ILE A 108 -9.38 5.37 12.22
CA ILE A 108 -8.63 4.45 13.08
C ILE A 108 -8.97 4.69 14.55
N GLU A 109 -8.93 5.93 15.02
CA GLU A 109 -9.26 6.27 16.40
C GLU A 109 -10.65 5.76 16.81
N ARG A 110 -11.62 5.88 15.91
CA ARG A 110 -13.02 5.53 16.16
C ARG A 110 -13.27 4.03 16.17
N TYR A 111 -12.62 3.28 15.29
CA TYR A 111 -13.02 1.90 14.99
C TYR A 111 -11.93 0.86 15.28
N SER A 112 -10.65 1.23 15.40
CA SER A 112 -9.60 0.26 15.68
C SER A 112 -9.56 -0.13 17.16
N SER A 113 -9.40 -1.43 17.41
CA SER A 113 -9.21 -1.99 18.74
C SER A 113 -7.81 -1.75 19.32
N ARG A 114 -6.87 -1.21 18.51
CA ARG A 114 -5.49 -0.91 18.91
C ARG A 114 -5.00 0.40 18.24
N SER A 115 -5.82 1.44 18.33
CA SER A 115 -5.68 2.69 17.58
C SER A 115 -4.27 3.27 17.58
N GLY A 116 -3.55 3.29 18.73
CA GLY A 116 -2.20 3.84 18.81
C GLY A 116 -1.17 3.10 17.93
N LEU A 117 -1.27 1.77 17.83
CA LEU A 117 -0.41 0.99 16.93
C LEU A 117 -0.79 1.24 15.47
N ASP A 118 -2.06 1.25 15.17
CA ASP A 118 -2.56 1.42 13.80
C ASP A 118 -2.35 2.86 13.28
N LEU A 119 -2.38 3.88 14.15
CA LEU A 119 -1.98 5.26 13.81
C LEU A 119 -0.48 5.35 13.50
N SER A 120 0.35 4.65 14.28
CA SER A 120 1.79 4.58 14.02
C SER A 120 2.09 3.87 12.69
N GLU A 121 1.35 2.81 12.37
CA GLU A 121 1.44 2.09 11.10
C GLU A 121 0.94 2.96 9.94
N LEU A 122 -0.17 3.67 10.07
CA LEU A 122 -0.67 4.63 9.07
C LEU A 122 0.39 5.69 8.77
N PHE A 123 0.96 6.32 9.79
CA PHE A 123 2.00 7.33 9.65
C PHE A 123 3.24 6.80 8.91
N TYR A 124 3.73 5.61 9.31
CA TYR A 124 4.88 4.97 8.69
C TYR A 124 4.63 4.61 7.23
N ARG A 125 3.45 4.07 6.94
CA ARG A 125 3.01 3.71 5.59
C ARG A 125 2.88 4.94 4.68
N LEU A 126 2.40 6.07 5.18
CA LEU A 126 2.30 7.31 4.40
C LEU A 126 3.67 7.88 4.03
N ILE A 127 4.65 7.84 4.93
CA ILE A 127 6.03 8.24 4.60
C ILE A 127 6.61 7.31 3.53
N PHE A 128 6.39 6.01 3.65
CA PHE A 128 6.81 5.03 2.66
C PHE A 128 6.18 5.32 1.29
N CYS A 129 4.87 5.57 1.22
CA CYS A 129 4.15 5.92 -0.01
C CYS A 129 4.71 7.21 -0.63
N PHE A 130 5.04 8.21 0.18
CA PHE A 130 5.69 9.43 -0.30
C PHE A 130 7.07 9.14 -0.93
N ILE A 131 7.91 8.33 -0.27
CA ILE A 131 9.24 7.95 -0.79
C ILE A 131 9.12 7.19 -2.10
N THR A 132 8.17 6.26 -2.20
CA THR A 132 7.98 5.41 -3.39
C THR A 132 7.11 6.03 -4.47
N GLY A 133 6.64 7.27 -4.30
CA GLY A 133 5.83 7.97 -5.28
C GLY A 133 4.44 7.36 -5.49
N ASN A 134 3.85 6.81 -4.44
CA ASN A 134 2.48 6.30 -4.49
C ASN A 134 1.48 7.45 -4.26
N SER A 135 1.12 8.15 -5.32
CA SER A 135 0.13 9.23 -5.30
C SER A 135 -1.32 8.74 -5.37
N ASP A 136 -1.58 7.41 -5.36
CA ASP A 136 -2.93 6.82 -5.41
C ASP A 136 -3.40 6.17 -4.09
N MET A 137 -2.76 6.46 -2.96
CA MET A 137 -3.19 5.96 -1.65
C MET A 137 -4.44 6.70 -1.14
N HIS A 138 -5.57 6.44 -1.80
CA HIS A 138 -6.88 7.00 -1.47
C HIS A 138 -7.62 6.20 -0.38
N LEU A 139 -8.83 6.65 0.01
CA LEU A 139 -9.61 6.06 1.10
C LEU A 139 -9.89 4.57 0.94
N LYS A 140 -9.98 4.04 -0.28
CA LYS A 140 -10.23 2.60 -0.52
C LYS A 140 -8.98 1.72 -0.41
N ASN A 141 -7.79 2.31 -0.32
CA ASN A 141 -6.52 1.60 -0.17
C ASN A 141 -6.11 1.44 1.32
N PHE A 142 -7.00 1.85 2.22
CA PHE A 142 -6.92 1.56 3.65
C PHE A 142 -8.19 0.83 4.07
N SER A 143 -8.05 -0.22 4.88
CA SER A 143 -9.19 -0.94 5.44
C SER A 143 -8.95 -1.30 6.90
N LEU A 144 -10.02 -1.45 7.65
CA LEU A 144 -10.01 -2.19 8.89
C LEU A 144 -10.50 -3.62 8.63
N ILE A 145 -9.84 -4.57 9.24
CA ILE A 145 -10.16 -6.00 9.15
C ILE A 145 -10.40 -6.59 10.53
N GLU A 146 -11.34 -7.48 10.64
CA GLU A 146 -11.62 -8.22 11.86
C GLU A 146 -10.46 -9.16 12.20
N THR A 147 -10.09 -9.24 13.47
CA THR A 147 -8.93 -10.05 13.91
C THR A 147 -9.19 -11.56 13.90
N ALA A 148 -10.45 -11.97 14.05
CA ALA A 148 -10.95 -13.32 13.91
C ALA A 148 -12.45 -13.25 13.64
N GLU A 149 -13.02 -14.26 13.00
CA GLU A 149 -14.44 -14.30 12.67
C GLU A 149 -15.32 -14.00 13.89
N ARG A 150 -16.20 -13.01 13.76
CA ARG A 150 -17.13 -12.55 14.81
C ARG A 150 -16.48 -12.08 16.11
N SER A 151 -15.20 -11.69 16.06
CA SER A 151 -14.50 -11.16 17.25
C SER A 151 -14.99 -9.77 17.65
N GLY A 152 -15.55 -9.01 16.72
CA GLY A 152 -15.90 -7.61 16.91
C GLY A 152 -14.70 -6.69 17.14
N LYS A 153 -13.47 -7.21 16.95
CA LYS A 153 -12.21 -6.46 17.10
C LYS A 153 -11.61 -6.21 15.73
N TYR A 154 -11.42 -4.95 15.41
CA TYR A 154 -10.93 -4.49 14.12
C TYR A 154 -9.55 -3.85 14.26
N VAL A 155 -8.70 -4.05 13.26
CA VAL A 155 -7.34 -3.49 13.19
C VAL A 155 -7.06 -3.01 11.77
N LEU A 156 -6.09 -2.10 11.61
CA LEU A 156 -5.64 -1.70 10.27
C LEU A 156 -5.14 -2.94 9.51
N SER A 157 -5.67 -3.15 8.32
CA SER A 157 -5.29 -4.28 7.47
C SER A 157 -3.82 -4.20 7.06
N PRO A 158 -3.18 -5.33 6.75
CA PRO A 158 -1.94 -5.32 5.98
C PRO A 158 -2.06 -4.43 4.74
N ALA A 159 -0.96 -3.85 4.31
CA ALA A 159 -0.93 -2.99 3.13
C ALA A 159 -1.16 -3.79 1.85
N TYR A 160 -1.87 -3.21 0.91
CA TYR A 160 -2.14 -3.72 -0.43
C TYR A 160 -2.20 -2.55 -1.40
N ASP A 161 -2.12 -2.85 -2.70
CA ASP A 161 -2.29 -1.86 -3.78
C ASP A 161 -1.27 -0.71 -3.70
N LEU A 162 0.01 -1.06 -3.44
CA LEU A 162 1.11 -0.12 -3.39
C LEU A 162 1.81 -0.06 -4.75
N LEU A 163 1.78 1.10 -5.40
CA LEU A 163 2.34 1.34 -6.72
C LEU A 163 3.18 2.61 -6.77
N PRO A 164 4.23 2.68 -7.60
CA PRO A 164 4.98 3.91 -7.80
C PRO A 164 4.30 4.77 -8.86
N VAL A 165 3.14 5.35 -8.53
CA VAL A 165 2.25 6.03 -9.48
C VAL A 165 2.96 7.17 -10.23
N ASN A 166 3.77 7.99 -9.53
CA ASN A 166 4.55 9.05 -10.18
C ASN A 166 5.63 8.53 -11.15
N VAL A 167 5.94 7.22 -11.13
CA VAL A 167 6.83 6.57 -12.12
C VAL A 167 6.04 6.07 -13.32
N ILE A 168 4.86 5.51 -13.06
CA ILE A 168 3.96 4.94 -14.08
C ILE A 168 3.28 6.07 -14.87
N MET A 169 2.87 7.12 -14.18
CA MET A 169 2.18 8.30 -14.70
C MET A 169 3.01 9.56 -14.36
N PRO A 170 4.08 9.86 -15.12
CA PRO A 170 4.97 10.99 -14.80
C PRO A 170 4.30 12.37 -14.93
N GLU A 171 3.18 12.45 -15.61
CA GLU A 171 2.32 13.64 -15.71
C GLU A 171 1.54 13.94 -14.42
N ASP A 172 1.39 12.96 -13.52
CA ASP A 172 0.77 13.19 -12.21
C ASP A 172 1.72 13.96 -11.30
N VAL A 173 1.35 15.20 -11.02
CA VAL A 173 2.14 16.12 -10.19
C VAL A 173 1.79 16.04 -8.70
N GLU A 174 0.72 15.30 -8.35
CA GLU A 174 0.35 15.10 -6.94
C GLU A 174 1.35 14.15 -6.27
N GLN A 175 1.68 14.45 -5.03
CA GLN A 175 2.58 13.62 -4.21
C GLN A 175 1.81 12.66 -3.31
N THR A 176 0.53 12.94 -3.10
CA THR A 176 -0.38 12.18 -2.24
C THR A 176 -1.79 12.21 -2.80
N ALA A 177 -2.53 11.10 -2.69
CA ALA A 177 -3.92 10.99 -3.15
C ALA A 177 -4.89 11.87 -2.33
N LEU A 178 -4.66 11.95 -1.03
CA LEU A 178 -5.45 12.74 -0.09
C LEU A 178 -4.60 13.90 0.44
N ALA A 179 -5.25 14.93 0.94
CA ALA A 179 -4.53 16.03 1.57
C ALA A 179 -3.77 15.56 2.82
N LEU A 180 -2.55 16.04 2.98
CA LEU A 180 -1.74 15.95 4.19
C LEU A 180 -1.42 17.37 4.64
N ASN A 181 -1.82 17.76 5.83
CA ASN A 181 -1.71 19.14 6.32
C ASN A 181 -2.25 20.16 5.28
N GLY A 182 -3.41 19.83 4.70
CA GLY A 182 -4.10 20.64 3.69
C GLY A 182 -3.49 20.66 2.30
N LYS A 183 -2.46 19.84 2.02
CA LYS A 183 -1.71 19.83 0.74
C LYS A 183 -1.69 18.45 0.10
N LYS A 184 -1.57 18.42 -1.23
CA LYS A 184 -1.26 17.22 -2.02
C LYS A 184 0.07 17.33 -2.77
N GLN A 185 0.62 18.54 -2.82
CA GLN A 185 1.89 18.89 -3.50
C GLN A 185 2.77 19.68 -2.55
N ASN A 186 4.08 19.75 -2.87
CA ASN A 186 5.06 20.44 -2.06
C ASN A 186 5.06 19.94 -0.59
N ILE A 187 4.83 18.64 -0.42
CA ILE A 187 4.91 17.98 0.88
C ILE A 187 6.35 18.01 1.37
N ARG A 188 6.52 18.37 2.64
CA ARG A 188 7.81 18.49 3.30
C ARG A 188 7.80 17.71 4.61
N ARG A 189 8.98 17.46 5.17
CA ARG A 189 9.15 16.83 6.48
C ARG A 189 8.22 17.41 7.56
N ARG A 190 8.08 18.74 7.60
CA ARG A 190 7.21 19.43 8.58
C ARG A 190 5.74 19.01 8.48
N ASP A 191 5.25 18.70 7.29
CA ASP A 191 3.84 18.30 7.08
C ASP A 191 3.58 16.93 7.71
N PHE A 192 4.54 16.01 7.64
CA PHE A 192 4.49 14.75 8.36
C PHE A 192 4.60 14.93 9.87
N LEU A 193 5.41 15.89 10.36
CA LEU A 193 5.52 16.15 11.80
C LEU A 193 4.20 16.71 12.37
N VAL A 194 3.52 17.59 11.64
CA VAL A 194 2.17 18.08 12.01
C VAL A 194 1.19 16.90 12.05
N PHE A 195 1.19 16.06 11.04
CA PHE A 195 0.32 14.87 11.01
C PHE A 195 0.64 13.88 12.14
N ALA A 196 1.91 13.71 12.50
CA ALA A 196 2.31 12.87 13.64
C ALA A 196 1.72 13.38 14.96
N ASP A 197 1.74 14.70 15.17
CA ASP A 197 1.15 15.33 16.35
C ASP A 197 -0.37 15.07 16.43
N GLU A 198 -1.07 15.22 15.32
CA GLU A 198 -2.51 14.89 15.21
C GLU A 198 -2.81 13.40 15.48
N CYS A 199 -1.87 12.50 15.16
CA CYS A 199 -1.96 11.08 15.48
C CYS A 199 -1.54 10.74 16.93
N GLY A 200 -1.19 11.71 17.76
CA GLY A 200 -0.66 11.48 19.10
C GLY A 200 0.73 10.81 19.11
N ILE A 201 1.47 10.88 18.00
CA ILE A 201 2.81 10.32 17.86
C ILE A 201 3.81 11.39 18.31
N THR A 202 4.65 11.06 19.30
CA THR A 202 5.67 12.01 19.75
C THR A 202 6.63 12.39 18.63
N ARG A 203 7.09 13.62 18.60
CA ARG A 203 8.07 14.10 17.62
C ARG A 203 9.30 13.19 17.51
N GLN A 204 9.82 12.72 18.65
CA GLN A 204 10.95 11.80 18.69
C GLN A 204 10.65 10.49 17.95
N SER A 205 9.47 9.91 18.16
CA SER A 205 9.03 8.69 17.48
C SER A 205 8.82 8.91 15.98
N ALA A 206 8.18 10.01 15.59
CA ALA A 206 7.98 10.38 14.19
C ALA A 206 9.33 10.55 13.46
N GLU A 207 10.28 11.28 14.04
CA GLU A 207 11.61 11.45 13.47
C GLU A 207 12.40 10.15 13.40
N LYS A 208 12.26 9.24 14.37
CA LYS A 208 12.86 7.91 14.33
C LYS A 208 12.32 7.08 13.18
N MET A 209 11.00 7.10 12.95
CA MET A 209 10.34 6.39 11.84
C MET A 209 10.79 6.94 10.48
N MET A 210 10.85 8.28 10.33
CA MET A 210 11.35 8.91 9.10
C MET A 210 12.82 8.52 8.84
N ARG A 211 13.70 8.65 9.84
CA ARG A 211 15.12 8.24 9.71
C ARG A 211 15.26 6.76 9.34
N LYS A 212 14.43 5.88 9.93
CA LYS A 212 14.44 4.45 9.58
C LYS A 212 14.13 4.24 8.10
N LEU A 213 13.09 4.87 7.55
CA LEU A 213 12.74 4.73 6.14
C LEU A 213 13.80 5.33 5.22
N VAL A 214 14.30 6.51 5.53
CA VAL A 214 15.38 7.16 4.77
C VAL A 214 16.66 6.30 4.76
N SER A 215 16.98 5.65 5.87
CA SER A 215 18.15 4.75 5.94
C SER A 215 18.05 3.52 5.04
N LEU A 216 16.84 3.16 4.58
CA LEU A 216 16.61 2.09 3.62
C LEU A 216 16.81 2.52 2.16
N LYS A 217 17.10 3.80 1.89
CA LYS A 217 17.35 4.31 0.54
C LYS A 217 18.31 3.43 -0.29
N PRO A 218 19.51 3.05 0.21
CA PRO A 218 20.42 2.19 -0.57
C PRO A 218 19.78 0.84 -0.92
N LYS A 219 19.04 0.23 0.00
CA LYS A 219 18.33 -1.03 -0.23
C LYS A 219 17.24 -0.87 -1.30
N PHE A 220 16.45 0.19 -1.25
CA PHE A 220 15.43 0.47 -2.25
C PHE A 220 16.02 0.70 -3.64
N LEU A 221 17.14 1.41 -3.74
CA LEU A 221 17.86 1.62 -5.00
C LEU A 221 18.39 0.30 -5.57
N THR A 222 18.94 -0.60 -4.74
CA THR A 222 19.35 -1.95 -5.16
C THR A 222 18.15 -2.74 -5.67
N MET A 223 17.05 -2.80 -4.91
CA MET A 223 15.83 -3.51 -5.32
C MET A 223 15.28 -2.96 -6.63
N CYS A 224 15.30 -1.63 -6.82
CA CYS A 224 14.89 -0.99 -8.06
C CYS A 224 15.78 -1.44 -9.24
N GLY A 225 17.10 -1.44 -9.06
CA GLY A 225 18.06 -1.88 -10.08
C GLY A 225 17.91 -3.34 -10.48
N GLU A 226 17.63 -4.22 -9.53
CA GLU A 226 17.45 -5.68 -9.72
C GLU A 226 16.02 -6.05 -10.18
N SER A 227 15.08 -5.13 -10.17
CA SER A 227 13.66 -5.37 -10.51
C SER A 227 13.49 -5.75 -11.99
N LEU A 228 12.27 -6.20 -12.31
CA LEU A 228 11.85 -6.47 -13.69
C LEU A 228 11.32 -5.24 -14.43
N LEU A 229 11.40 -4.06 -13.83
CA LEU A 229 11.01 -2.82 -14.51
C LEU A 229 11.90 -2.53 -15.73
N PRO A 230 11.36 -1.88 -16.77
CA PRO A 230 12.15 -1.35 -17.87
C PRO A 230 13.21 -0.33 -17.40
N GLY A 231 14.34 -0.25 -18.10
CA GLY A 231 15.48 0.57 -17.69
C GLY A 231 15.19 2.06 -17.47
N ASP A 232 14.34 2.65 -18.32
CA ASP A 232 13.88 4.03 -18.20
C ASP A 232 13.03 4.24 -16.93
N MET A 233 12.16 3.29 -16.60
CA MET A 233 11.36 3.32 -15.36
C MET A 233 12.23 3.13 -14.12
N LYS A 234 13.24 2.23 -14.16
CA LYS A 234 14.24 2.08 -13.08
C LYS A 234 14.95 3.39 -12.79
N SER A 235 15.46 4.06 -13.83
CA SER A 235 16.17 5.33 -13.69
C SER A 235 15.29 6.42 -13.08
N ARG A 236 14.05 6.52 -13.55
CA ARG A 236 13.05 7.47 -13.02
C ARG A 236 12.71 7.17 -11.56
N PHE A 237 12.51 5.90 -11.22
CA PHE A 237 12.15 5.50 -9.87
C PHE A 237 13.31 5.73 -8.89
N ALA A 238 14.53 5.41 -9.27
CA ALA A 238 15.72 5.69 -8.47
C ALA A 238 15.86 7.19 -8.17
N GLY A 239 15.74 8.05 -9.18
CA GLY A 239 15.77 9.50 -9.01
C GLY A 239 14.65 10.02 -8.10
N LEU A 240 13.44 9.46 -8.21
CA LEU A 240 12.32 9.82 -7.34
C LEU A 240 12.60 9.45 -5.88
N ILE A 241 13.10 8.25 -5.61
CA ILE A 241 13.46 7.79 -4.25
C ILE A 241 14.52 8.72 -3.65
N GLU A 242 15.55 9.09 -4.43
CA GLU A 242 16.61 10.01 -3.97
C GLU A 242 16.06 11.39 -3.60
N GLU A 243 15.23 11.99 -4.49
CA GLU A 243 14.57 13.28 -4.27
C GLU A 243 13.71 13.28 -3.01
N ARG A 244 12.85 12.25 -2.86
CA ARG A 244 11.91 12.16 -1.76
C ARG A 244 12.61 11.90 -0.42
N CYS A 245 13.63 11.06 -0.40
CA CYS A 245 14.46 10.87 0.80
C CYS A 245 15.16 12.18 1.17
N GLY A 246 15.75 12.90 0.22
CA GLY A 246 16.37 14.21 0.47
C GLY A 246 15.40 15.25 1.04
N THR A 247 14.12 15.22 0.62
CA THR A 247 13.07 16.08 1.18
C THR A 247 12.78 15.78 2.67
N LEU A 248 12.95 14.53 3.10
CA LEU A 248 12.71 14.11 4.49
C LEU A 248 13.94 14.26 5.39
N GLU A 249 15.15 14.38 4.83
CA GLU A 249 16.40 14.65 5.57
C GLU A 249 16.50 16.10 6.06
N ASN A 250 15.91 17.04 5.30
CA ASN A 250 15.88 18.49 5.56
C ASN A 250 14.57 18.90 6.25
#